data_5bad99dc342ec6ec8f6d2f4c7c57041c
#
_entry.id   5bad99dc342ec6ec8f6d2f4c7c57041c
#
_cell.length_a   1.000
_cell.length_b   1.000
_cell.length_c   1.000
_cell.angle_alpha   90.00
_cell.angle_beta   90.00
_cell.angle_gamma   90.00
#
_symmetry.space_group_name_H-M   'P 1'
#
loop_
_entity.id
_entity.type
_entity.pdbx_description
1 polymer ?
#
loop_
_entity_poly.entity_id
_entity_poly.type
_entity_poly.pdbx_seq_one_letter_code
_entity_poly.pdbx_strand_id
1 'polypeptide(L)'
;MEKNRNRSSLQSDGQRVRDTGAGPKRAISLKDVIALIVGVVIGTGIFKTPSMIAANTGREDLFFLAWLAGGIISLIGALCYAELATAYPHSGGDYHYLTRAFGRRIGFLFVWSRMTVIQPGSIAMLAFVLADYLSTILPLGRSAHFLAAAIPVAFLTALNLMGVQKGTRAQNLLTGIKVVGLFAVVLAGVIIPPSSSPGAPVPPHPGASFGLAMVFVLLTFGGWNEAAYLSAEMYEVRRNMVRALLWGVGIITAVYLLMNLAYWRGLGLEEMGQSEAVAADLMRRILGEGGARFISLLIIVSALGAINASIFTGARTNYAMGRDFSIFSFLGKWQERSNTPMNALLFMGAISLMWVLLGSFARKGFVAMVEYTAPVFWCFFLLAGLSLFVLRIKEPEVSRPFLVPLYPFIPFFFCMTCVYMLRSSVAYVGGGAFVGLAVLAAGAVLLLLKRSPSQEGPG
;
A
#
# COMPACT_ATOMS: atom_id res chain seq x y z
N MET A 1 57.55 -25.31 -18.36
CA MET A 1 56.09 -25.53 -18.59
C MET A 1 55.31 -25.81 -17.30
N GLU A 2 55.69 -25.22 -16.15
CA GLU A 2 55.14 -25.60 -14.85
C GLU A 2 54.66 -24.36 -13.99
N LYS A 3 54.59 -23.20 -14.59
CA LYS A 3 54.25 -21.97 -13.89
C LYS A 3 52.84 -21.41 -14.17
N ASN A 4 51.99 -22.14 -14.93
CA ASN A 4 50.63 -21.70 -15.31
C ASN A 4 49.50 -22.57 -14.74
N ARG A 5 49.78 -23.54 -13.88
CA ARG A 5 48.74 -24.37 -13.24
C ARG A 5 48.26 -23.87 -11.87
N ASN A 6 48.96 -22.93 -11.24
CA ASN A 6 48.62 -22.47 -9.87
C ASN A 6 47.83 -21.17 -9.81
N ARG A 7 47.42 -20.58 -10.96
CA ARG A 7 46.55 -19.37 -10.93
C ARG A 7 45.08 -19.66 -11.15
N SER A 8 44.68 -20.87 -11.53
CA SER A 8 43.27 -21.25 -11.71
C SER A 8 42.63 -21.90 -10.47
N SER A 9 43.40 -22.26 -9.43
CA SER A 9 42.90 -22.86 -8.19
C SER A 9 42.64 -21.86 -7.07
N LEU A 10 43.12 -20.60 -7.18
CA LEU A 10 42.92 -19.55 -6.15
C LEU A 10 41.72 -18.61 -6.44
N GLN A 11 41.06 -18.77 -7.60
CA GLN A 11 39.85 -18.00 -7.93
C GLN A 11 38.53 -18.73 -7.68
N SER A 12 38.56 -20.01 -7.24
CA SER A 12 37.37 -20.83 -7.06
C SER A 12 36.91 -20.99 -5.60
N ASP A 13 37.69 -20.54 -4.62
CA ASP A 13 37.38 -20.78 -3.19
C ASP A 13 36.75 -19.59 -2.45
N GLY A 14 36.57 -18.42 -3.10
CA GLY A 14 35.99 -17.21 -2.51
C GLY A 14 34.47 -17.07 -2.63
N GLN A 15 33.75 -17.99 -3.27
CA GLN A 15 32.30 -17.83 -3.56
C GLN A 15 31.46 -19.11 -3.39
N ARG A 16 31.84 -20.00 -2.50
CA ARG A 16 30.92 -21.02 -2.01
C ARG A 16 30.12 -20.50 -0.80
N VAL A 17 29.39 -19.42 -0.97
CA VAL A 17 28.14 -19.24 -0.22
C VAL A 17 27.25 -20.40 -0.65
N ARG A 18 26.86 -21.22 0.29
CA ARG A 18 26.00 -22.39 0.09
C ARG A 18 24.73 -21.94 -0.63
N ASP A 19 24.73 -22.07 -1.93
CA ASP A 19 23.55 -22.02 -2.77
C ASP A 19 22.76 -23.30 -2.49
N THR A 20 22.02 -23.30 -1.39
CA THR A 20 20.97 -24.29 -1.15
C THR A 20 19.90 -23.99 -2.18
N GLY A 21 19.91 -24.70 -3.28
CA GLY A 21 19.16 -24.53 -4.52
C GLY A 21 17.62 -24.47 -4.39
N ALA A 22 17.11 -23.43 -3.74
CA ALA A 22 15.71 -23.08 -3.67
C ALA A 22 15.54 -21.57 -3.76
N GLY A 23 15.95 -20.97 -4.86
CA GLY A 23 15.45 -19.65 -5.25
C GLY A 23 13.94 -19.76 -5.53
N PRO A 24 13.17 -18.65 -5.42
CA PRO A 24 11.75 -18.68 -5.69
C PRO A 24 11.50 -19.23 -7.11
N LYS A 25 10.69 -20.30 -7.20
CA LYS A 25 10.35 -20.90 -8.49
C LYS A 25 9.47 -19.92 -9.27
N ARG A 26 9.80 -19.68 -10.53
CA ARG A 26 8.95 -18.91 -11.44
C ARG A 26 7.64 -19.67 -11.64
N ALA A 27 6.55 -19.13 -11.12
CA ALA A 27 5.25 -19.80 -11.09
C ALA A 27 4.07 -18.86 -11.40
N ILE A 28 4.31 -17.53 -11.49
CA ILE A 28 3.26 -16.52 -11.57
C ILE A 28 3.10 -16.03 -13.02
N SER A 29 1.90 -16.15 -13.58
CA SER A 29 1.58 -15.71 -14.94
C SER A 29 1.24 -14.20 -14.99
N LEU A 30 1.21 -13.61 -16.21
CA LEU A 30 0.77 -12.24 -16.44
C LEU A 30 -0.63 -11.97 -15.86
N LYS A 31 -1.57 -12.88 -16.06
CA LYS A 31 -2.95 -12.73 -15.58
C LYS A 31 -3.03 -12.71 -14.06
N ASP A 32 -2.21 -13.55 -13.41
CA ASP A 32 -2.16 -13.62 -11.95
C ASP A 32 -1.63 -12.32 -11.35
N VAL A 33 -0.60 -11.73 -11.97
CA VAL A 33 -0.04 -10.44 -11.49
C VAL A 33 -1.01 -9.29 -11.74
N ILE A 34 -1.70 -9.24 -12.90
CA ILE A 34 -2.77 -8.24 -13.13
C ILE A 34 -3.87 -8.40 -12.08
N ALA A 35 -4.35 -9.62 -11.85
CA ALA A 35 -5.39 -9.90 -10.85
C ALA A 35 -4.93 -9.50 -9.44
N LEU A 36 -3.66 -9.73 -9.11
CA LEU A 36 -3.09 -9.33 -7.84
C LEU A 36 -3.02 -7.80 -7.71
N ILE A 37 -2.51 -7.08 -8.72
CA ILE A 37 -2.46 -5.60 -8.72
C ILE A 37 -3.88 -5.05 -8.52
N VAL A 38 -4.83 -5.50 -9.33
CA VAL A 38 -6.23 -5.07 -9.23
C VAL A 38 -6.82 -5.42 -7.86
N GLY A 39 -6.57 -6.62 -7.37
CA GLY A 39 -7.05 -7.10 -6.07
C GLY A 39 -6.46 -6.37 -4.86
N VAL A 40 -5.19 -5.95 -4.93
CA VAL A 40 -4.51 -5.19 -3.87
C VAL A 40 -4.95 -3.74 -3.89
N VAL A 41 -4.94 -3.09 -5.06
CA VAL A 41 -5.25 -1.66 -5.19
C VAL A 41 -6.73 -1.38 -4.99
N ILE A 42 -7.63 -2.19 -5.58
CA ILE A 42 -9.06 -2.07 -5.32
C ILE A 42 -9.36 -2.56 -3.90
N GLY A 43 -9.00 -1.73 -2.94
CA GLY A 43 -9.27 -1.92 -1.52
C GLY A 43 -10.58 -1.26 -1.09
N THR A 44 -10.71 -1.03 0.22
CA THR A 44 -11.83 -0.27 0.79
C THR A 44 -11.73 1.22 0.54
N GLY A 45 -10.57 1.72 0.06
CA GLY A 45 -10.33 3.14 -0.22
C GLY A 45 -11.39 3.75 -1.13
N ILE A 46 -11.72 3.09 -2.26
CA ILE A 46 -12.72 3.59 -3.22
C ILE A 46 -14.15 3.72 -2.64
N PHE A 47 -14.43 3.08 -1.53
CA PHE A 47 -15.70 3.22 -0.82
C PHE A 47 -15.69 4.31 0.25
N LYS A 48 -14.51 4.86 0.61
CA LYS A 48 -14.35 5.87 1.67
C LYS A 48 -13.83 7.21 1.15
N THR A 49 -12.78 7.20 0.32
CA THR A 49 -12.08 8.43 -0.09
C THR A 49 -12.86 9.34 -1.04
N PRO A 50 -13.82 8.87 -1.86
CA PRO A 50 -14.58 9.77 -2.74
C PRO A 50 -15.24 10.93 -2.01
N SER A 51 -15.78 10.69 -0.80
CA SER A 51 -16.36 11.75 0.01
C SER A 51 -15.34 12.80 0.43
N MET A 52 -14.13 12.36 0.81
CA MET A 52 -13.06 13.27 1.22
C MET A 52 -12.52 14.08 0.04
N ILE A 53 -12.46 13.47 -1.15
CA ILE A 53 -12.01 14.15 -2.37
C ILE A 53 -13.07 15.16 -2.80
N ALA A 54 -14.38 14.82 -2.75
CA ALA A 54 -15.47 15.73 -3.02
C ALA A 54 -15.45 16.94 -2.08
N ALA A 55 -15.29 16.71 -0.76
CA ALA A 55 -15.19 17.77 0.24
C ALA A 55 -13.99 18.72 0.03
N ASN A 56 -12.89 18.22 -0.58
CA ASN A 56 -11.67 19.00 -0.79
C ASN A 56 -11.58 19.66 -2.16
N THR A 57 -12.36 19.21 -3.15
CA THR A 57 -12.37 19.79 -4.50
C THR A 57 -13.47 20.84 -4.65
N GLY A 58 -14.65 20.65 -4.06
CA GLY A 58 -15.80 21.57 -4.09
C GLY A 58 -16.38 21.81 -5.50
N ARG A 59 -15.78 21.24 -6.56
CA ARG A 59 -16.15 21.42 -7.97
C ARG A 59 -16.03 20.09 -8.70
N GLU A 60 -16.96 19.83 -9.59
CA GLU A 60 -17.04 18.57 -10.33
C GLU A 60 -15.86 18.33 -11.28
N ASP A 61 -15.45 19.39 -12.00
CA ASP A 61 -14.30 19.33 -12.89
C ASP A 61 -13.01 18.98 -12.14
N LEU A 62 -12.76 19.60 -10.98
CA LEU A 62 -11.60 19.31 -10.13
C LEU A 62 -11.70 17.92 -9.52
N PHE A 63 -12.90 17.46 -9.17
CA PHE A 63 -13.11 16.12 -8.64
C PHE A 63 -12.70 15.04 -9.64
N PHE A 64 -13.22 15.09 -10.88
CA PHE A 64 -12.86 14.13 -11.92
C PHE A 64 -11.42 14.30 -12.40
N LEU A 65 -10.93 15.54 -12.48
CA LEU A 65 -9.53 15.81 -12.80
C LEU A 65 -8.59 15.15 -11.78
N ALA A 66 -8.91 15.19 -10.48
CA ALA A 66 -8.11 14.56 -9.44
C ALA A 66 -8.01 13.04 -9.65
N TRP A 67 -9.13 12.35 -9.96
CA TRP A 67 -9.13 10.92 -10.22
C TRP A 67 -8.37 10.54 -11.49
N LEU A 68 -8.54 11.31 -12.57
CA LEU A 68 -7.79 11.11 -13.81
C LEU A 68 -6.30 11.34 -13.61
N ALA A 69 -5.93 12.43 -12.93
CA ALA A 69 -4.54 12.75 -12.59
C ALA A 69 -3.92 11.64 -11.72
N GLY A 70 -4.68 11.11 -10.74
CA GLY A 70 -4.23 9.97 -9.93
C GLY A 70 -3.89 8.73 -10.75
N GLY A 71 -4.72 8.40 -11.73
CA GLY A 71 -4.46 7.31 -12.67
C GLY A 71 -3.20 7.55 -13.51
N ILE A 72 -3.05 8.76 -14.08
CA ILE A 72 -1.88 9.13 -14.89
C ILE A 72 -0.60 9.10 -14.06
N ILE A 73 -0.60 9.69 -12.86
CA ILE A 73 0.54 9.69 -11.95
C ILE A 73 0.92 8.26 -11.53
N SER A 74 -0.09 7.41 -11.25
CA SER A 74 0.14 6.01 -10.93
C SER A 74 0.75 5.23 -12.11
N LEU A 75 0.33 5.51 -13.35
CA LEU A 75 0.96 4.95 -14.56
C LEU A 75 2.40 5.41 -14.72
N ILE A 76 2.68 6.69 -14.47
CA ILE A 76 4.04 7.24 -14.51
C ILE A 76 4.94 6.54 -13.48
N GLY A 77 4.45 6.39 -12.25
CA GLY A 77 5.15 5.64 -11.20
C GLY A 77 5.35 4.16 -11.57
N ALA A 78 4.31 3.53 -12.14
CA ALA A 78 4.37 2.15 -12.58
C ALA A 78 5.43 1.91 -13.68
N LEU A 79 5.63 2.86 -14.61
CA LEU A 79 6.71 2.80 -15.59
C LEU A 79 8.10 2.86 -14.93
N CYS A 80 8.28 3.72 -13.91
CA CYS A 80 9.54 3.77 -13.16
C CYS A 80 9.83 2.44 -12.45
N TYR A 81 8.82 1.87 -11.79
CA TYR A 81 8.92 0.58 -11.12
C TYR A 81 9.10 -0.59 -12.08
N ALA A 82 8.53 -0.52 -13.28
CA ALA A 82 8.74 -1.52 -14.32
C ALA A 82 10.21 -1.63 -14.73
N GLU A 83 10.93 -0.51 -14.84
CA GLU A 83 12.37 -0.54 -15.09
C GLU A 83 13.13 -1.14 -13.91
N LEU A 84 12.88 -0.68 -12.68
CA LEU A 84 13.54 -1.21 -11.50
C LEU A 84 13.29 -2.71 -11.33
N ALA A 85 12.04 -3.16 -11.47
CA ALA A 85 11.66 -4.56 -11.28
C ALA A 85 12.18 -5.49 -12.37
N THR A 86 12.38 -5.00 -13.59
CA THR A 86 12.92 -5.80 -14.69
C THR A 86 14.44 -5.83 -14.70
N ALA A 87 15.10 -4.73 -14.26
CA ALA A 87 16.55 -4.66 -14.13
C ALA A 87 17.06 -5.38 -12.88
N TYR A 88 16.31 -5.31 -11.80
CA TYR A 88 16.67 -5.86 -10.48
C TYR A 88 15.54 -6.74 -9.91
N PRO A 89 15.22 -7.88 -10.54
CA PRO A 89 14.15 -8.75 -10.06
C PRO A 89 14.53 -9.38 -8.71
N HIS A 90 13.80 -9.00 -7.66
CA HIS A 90 14.06 -9.43 -6.29
C HIS A 90 12.78 -9.38 -5.45
N SER A 91 12.56 -10.37 -4.59
CA SER A 91 11.41 -10.45 -3.69
C SER A 91 11.39 -9.35 -2.60
N GLY A 92 12.48 -8.61 -2.43
CA GLY A 92 12.58 -7.48 -1.52
C GLY A 92 12.01 -6.16 -2.06
N GLY A 93 11.66 -6.08 -3.38
CA GLY A 93 11.08 -4.88 -3.97
C GLY A 93 11.80 -3.58 -3.59
N ASP A 94 11.07 -2.60 -3.04
CA ASP A 94 11.63 -1.29 -2.64
C ASP A 94 12.83 -1.40 -1.70
N TYR A 95 12.82 -2.34 -0.75
CA TYR A 95 13.95 -2.58 0.16
C TYR A 95 15.23 -2.88 -0.62
N HIS A 96 15.13 -3.73 -1.65
CA HIS A 96 16.27 -4.08 -2.49
C HIS A 96 16.79 -2.88 -3.27
N TYR A 97 15.90 -2.11 -3.91
CA TYR A 97 16.28 -0.93 -4.69
C TYR A 97 16.92 0.14 -3.83
N LEU A 98 16.34 0.45 -2.68
CA LEU A 98 16.84 1.45 -1.74
C LEU A 98 18.19 1.04 -1.13
N THR A 99 18.35 -0.23 -0.76
CA THR A 99 19.62 -0.74 -0.23
C THR A 99 20.73 -0.65 -1.27
N ARG A 100 20.42 -1.00 -2.52
CA ARG A 100 21.38 -0.98 -3.64
C ARG A 100 21.75 0.44 -4.04
N ALA A 101 20.78 1.34 -4.11
CA ALA A 101 21.00 2.73 -4.49
C ALA A 101 21.70 3.54 -3.39
N PHE A 102 21.25 3.45 -2.15
CA PHE A 102 21.62 4.35 -1.05
C PHE A 102 22.34 3.66 0.12
N GLY A 103 22.47 2.34 0.05
CA GLY A 103 23.17 1.55 1.08
C GLY A 103 22.24 1.03 2.18
N ARG A 104 22.83 0.14 3.01
CA ARG A 104 22.13 -0.63 4.04
C ARG A 104 21.38 0.22 5.08
N ARG A 105 21.88 1.45 5.37
CA ARG A 105 21.25 2.36 6.34
C ARG A 105 19.87 2.83 5.87
N ILE A 106 19.76 3.25 4.62
CA ILE A 106 18.46 3.68 4.03
C ILE A 106 17.51 2.48 3.88
N GLY A 107 18.04 1.33 3.45
CA GLY A 107 17.26 0.09 3.44
C GLY A 107 16.68 -0.26 4.82
N PHE A 108 17.48 -0.14 5.88
CA PHE A 108 17.00 -0.33 7.25
C PHE A 108 15.87 0.63 7.63
N LEU A 109 16.03 1.94 7.36
CA LEU A 109 15.01 2.94 7.67
C LEU A 109 13.70 2.66 6.92
N PHE A 110 13.80 2.20 5.67
CA PHE A 110 12.61 1.79 4.91
C PHE A 110 11.88 0.63 5.58
N VAL A 111 12.59 -0.47 5.89
CA VAL A 111 11.96 -1.66 6.50
C VAL A 111 11.43 -1.33 7.89
N TRP A 112 12.16 -0.52 8.68
CA TRP A 112 11.70 -0.01 9.97
C TRP A 112 10.38 0.75 9.82
N SER A 113 10.30 1.69 8.86
CA SER A 113 9.09 2.47 8.61
C SER A 113 7.93 1.61 8.11
N ARG A 114 8.23 0.63 7.25
CA ARG A 114 7.22 -0.31 6.77
C ARG A 114 6.66 -1.15 7.92
N MET A 115 7.52 -1.59 8.85
CA MET A 115 7.16 -2.42 10.00
C MET A 115 6.36 -1.65 11.06
N THR A 116 6.70 -0.38 11.28
CA THR A 116 6.16 0.38 12.44
C THR A 116 5.09 1.39 12.06
N VAL A 117 5.10 1.94 10.85
CA VAL A 117 4.19 3.01 10.40
C VAL A 117 3.33 2.59 9.22
N ILE A 118 3.94 2.23 8.08
CA ILE A 118 3.22 2.09 6.81
C ILE A 118 2.23 0.93 6.87
N GLN A 119 2.71 -0.27 7.19
CA GLN A 119 1.87 -1.47 7.19
C GLN A 119 0.85 -1.48 8.34
N PRO A 120 1.25 -1.22 9.62
CA PRO A 120 0.29 -1.18 10.72
C PRO A 120 -0.71 -0.03 10.59
N GLY A 121 -0.29 1.13 10.08
CA GLY A 121 -1.17 2.26 9.79
C GLY A 121 -2.22 1.93 8.72
N SER A 122 -1.82 1.21 7.67
CA SER A 122 -2.76 0.71 6.66
C SER A 122 -3.78 -0.27 7.25
N ILE A 123 -3.35 -1.16 8.15
CA ILE A 123 -4.26 -2.07 8.86
C ILE A 123 -5.26 -1.27 9.70
N ALA A 124 -4.80 -0.25 10.43
CA ALA A 124 -5.66 0.61 11.23
C ALA A 124 -6.64 1.42 10.37
N MET A 125 -6.20 1.96 9.22
CA MET A 125 -7.10 2.61 8.26
C MET A 125 -8.24 1.70 7.82
N LEU A 126 -7.92 0.47 7.43
CA LEU A 126 -8.90 -0.52 7.01
C LEU A 126 -9.87 -0.89 8.15
N ALA A 127 -9.37 -0.97 9.38
CA ALA A 127 -10.17 -1.23 10.56
C ALA A 127 -11.17 -0.09 10.87
N PHE A 128 -10.77 1.17 10.68
CA PHE A 128 -11.69 2.30 10.81
C PHE A 128 -12.73 2.34 9.70
N VAL A 129 -12.36 2.01 8.44
CA VAL A 129 -13.37 1.87 7.38
C VAL A 129 -14.41 0.80 7.74
N LEU A 130 -13.97 -0.34 8.28
CA LEU A 130 -14.87 -1.38 8.75
C LEU A 130 -15.82 -0.84 9.84
N ALA A 131 -15.30 -0.12 10.84
CA ALA A 131 -16.10 0.45 11.91
C ALA A 131 -17.09 1.51 11.41
N ASP A 132 -16.69 2.35 10.44
CA ASP A 132 -17.57 3.35 9.81
C ASP A 132 -18.75 2.67 9.10
N TYR A 133 -18.50 1.63 8.30
CA TYR A 133 -19.56 0.89 7.60
C TYR A 133 -20.40 0.03 8.56
N LEU A 134 -19.85 -0.46 9.67
CA LEU A 134 -20.63 -1.11 10.72
C LEU A 134 -21.57 -0.11 11.39
N SER A 135 -21.14 1.14 11.54
CA SER A 135 -21.98 2.21 12.12
C SER A 135 -23.20 2.56 11.28
N THR A 136 -23.20 2.24 9.97
CA THR A 136 -24.41 2.39 9.12
C THR A 136 -25.47 1.33 9.41
N ILE A 137 -25.08 0.21 10.00
CA ILE A 137 -25.98 -0.92 10.33
C ILE A 137 -26.44 -0.82 11.79
N LEU A 138 -25.49 -0.53 12.67
CA LEU A 138 -25.68 -0.42 14.12
C LEU A 138 -25.13 0.93 14.59
N PRO A 139 -25.96 1.83 15.13
CA PRO A 139 -25.46 3.11 15.61
C PRO A 139 -24.46 2.90 16.76
N LEU A 140 -23.18 3.15 16.51
CA LEU A 140 -22.09 2.91 17.45
C LEU A 140 -21.70 4.21 18.15
N GLY A 141 -21.68 4.17 19.49
CA GLY A 141 -20.99 5.22 20.26
C GLY A 141 -19.47 5.10 20.12
N ARG A 142 -18.75 6.12 20.58
CA ARG A 142 -17.28 6.23 20.42
C ARG A 142 -16.51 4.97 20.88
N SER A 143 -16.86 4.43 22.06
CA SER A 143 -16.18 3.22 22.59
C SER A 143 -16.50 1.98 21.75
N ALA A 144 -17.75 1.83 21.28
CA ALA A 144 -18.16 0.73 20.43
C ALA A 144 -17.50 0.82 19.04
N HIS A 145 -17.33 2.01 18.50
CA HIS A 145 -16.61 2.25 17.23
C HIS A 145 -15.13 1.85 17.34
N PHE A 146 -14.45 2.19 18.45
CA PHE A 146 -13.10 1.70 18.72
C PHE A 146 -13.04 0.17 18.78
N LEU A 147 -13.96 -0.47 19.52
CA LEU A 147 -14.01 -1.93 19.60
C LEU A 147 -14.28 -2.58 18.23
N ALA A 148 -15.16 -1.97 17.42
CA ALA A 148 -15.46 -2.42 16.07
C ALA A 148 -14.23 -2.39 15.15
N ALA A 149 -13.29 -1.46 15.37
CA ALA A 149 -12.01 -1.43 14.67
C ALA A 149 -10.97 -2.41 15.28
N ALA A 150 -10.89 -2.51 16.61
CA ALA A 150 -9.85 -3.27 17.29
C ALA A 150 -10.08 -4.80 17.26
N ILE A 151 -11.33 -5.24 17.46
CA ILE A 151 -11.67 -6.69 17.51
C ILE A 151 -11.27 -7.42 16.21
N PRO A 152 -11.58 -6.93 14.99
CA PRO A 152 -11.16 -7.59 13.76
C PRO A 152 -9.64 -7.74 13.64
N VAL A 153 -8.87 -6.74 14.04
CA VAL A 153 -7.40 -6.80 14.00
C VAL A 153 -6.88 -7.87 14.97
N ALA A 154 -7.38 -7.89 16.21
CA ALA A 154 -7.00 -8.90 17.20
C ALA A 154 -7.40 -10.32 16.75
N PHE A 155 -8.64 -10.49 16.30
CA PHE A 155 -9.16 -11.77 15.82
C PHE A 155 -8.38 -12.32 14.62
N LEU A 156 -8.13 -11.49 13.60
CA LEU A 156 -7.40 -11.92 12.41
C LEU A 156 -5.93 -12.19 12.71
N THR A 157 -5.33 -11.45 13.65
CA THR A 157 -3.98 -11.76 14.15
C THR A 157 -3.96 -13.15 14.79
N ALA A 158 -4.91 -13.42 15.71
CA ALA A 158 -5.04 -14.73 16.35
C ALA A 158 -5.29 -15.87 15.34
N LEU A 159 -6.13 -15.62 14.32
CA LEU A 159 -6.40 -16.58 13.26
C LEU A 159 -5.13 -16.92 12.46
N ASN A 160 -4.31 -15.95 12.14
CA ASN A 160 -3.03 -16.16 11.42
C ASN A 160 -2.01 -16.93 12.28
N LEU A 161 -2.03 -16.79 13.60
CA LEU A 161 -1.22 -17.60 14.51
C LEU A 161 -1.56 -19.09 14.48
N MET A 162 -2.81 -19.43 14.14
CA MET A 162 -3.31 -20.80 14.05
C MET A 162 -2.88 -21.54 12.76
N GLY A 163 -2.26 -20.85 11.80
CA GLY A 163 -1.66 -21.45 10.59
C GLY A 163 -2.11 -20.88 9.26
N VAL A 164 -1.23 -20.98 8.26
CA VAL A 164 -1.32 -20.36 6.91
C VAL A 164 -2.52 -20.83 6.08
N GLN A 165 -2.89 -22.12 6.13
CA GLN A 165 -3.90 -22.67 5.22
C GLN A 165 -5.30 -22.09 5.40
N LYS A 166 -5.64 -21.69 6.61
CA LYS A 166 -6.95 -21.11 6.91
C LYS A 166 -7.05 -19.66 6.38
N GLY A 167 -5.94 -18.92 6.44
CA GLY A 167 -5.88 -17.53 5.95
C GLY A 167 -6.07 -17.41 4.44
N THR A 168 -5.49 -18.27 3.62
CA THR A 168 -5.55 -18.20 2.15
C THR A 168 -6.94 -18.50 1.59
N ARG A 169 -7.65 -19.48 2.15
CA ARG A 169 -9.03 -19.79 1.72
C ARG A 169 -10.00 -18.65 2.03
N ALA A 170 -9.87 -18.08 3.23
CA ALA A 170 -10.63 -16.89 3.62
C ALA A 170 -10.35 -15.73 2.67
N GLN A 171 -9.09 -15.47 2.32
CA GLN A 171 -8.70 -14.39 1.43
C GLN A 171 -9.35 -14.48 0.05
N ASN A 172 -9.37 -15.67 -0.57
CA ASN A 172 -9.96 -15.85 -1.90
C ASN A 172 -11.48 -15.59 -1.89
N LEU A 173 -12.18 -16.08 -0.88
CA LEU A 173 -13.62 -15.82 -0.70
C LEU A 173 -13.89 -14.32 -0.52
N LEU A 174 -13.13 -13.65 0.36
CA LEU A 174 -13.28 -12.24 0.65
C LEU A 174 -12.99 -11.36 -0.57
N THR A 175 -12.03 -11.75 -1.40
CA THR A 175 -11.74 -11.06 -2.67
C THR A 175 -12.89 -11.18 -3.68
N GLY A 176 -13.50 -12.36 -3.79
CA GLY A 176 -14.68 -12.56 -4.64
C GLY A 176 -15.85 -11.66 -4.23
N ILE A 177 -16.14 -11.59 -2.92
CA ILE A 177 -17.19 -10.74 -2.37
C ILE A 177 -16.93 -9.25 -2.66
N LYS A 178 -15.68 -8.79 -2.56
CA LYS A 178 -15.26 -7.41 -2.92
C LYS A 178 -15.63 -7.05 -4.35
N VAL A 179 -15.35 -7.94 -5.32
CA VAL A 179 -15.66 -7.70 -6.73
C VAL A 179 -17.16 -7.59 -6.95
N VAL A 180 -17.97 -8.40 -6.27
CA VAL A 180 -19.44 -8.31 -6.32
C VAL A 180 -19.92 -6.95 -5.79
N GLY A 181 -19.39 -6.48 -4.65
CA GLY A 181 -19.74 -5.18 -4.09
C GLY A 181 -19.43 -4.02 -5.03
N LEU A 182 -18.25 -4.06 -5.67
CA LEU A 182 -17.83 -3.07 -6.64
C LEU A 182 -18.79 -3.01 -7.85
N PHE A 183 -19.11 -4.18 -8.39
CA PHE A 183 -20.01 -4.29 -9.53
C PHE A 183 -21.43 -3.80 -9.18
N ALA A 184 -21.92 -4.09 -7.98
CA ALA A 184 -23.21 -3.61 -7.49
C ALA A 184 -23.28 -2.07 -7.47
N VAL A 185 -22.23 -1.39 -7.00
CA VAL A 185 -22.18 0.08 -6.97
C VAL A 185 -22.14 0.67 -8.39
N VAL A 186 -21.36 0.11 -9.31
CA VAL A 186 -21.31 0.58 -10.71
C VAL A 186 -22.66 0.39 -11.37
N LEU A 187 -23.30 -0.77 -11.21
CA LEU A 187 -24.62 -1.05 -11.74
C LEU A 187 -25.68 -0.09 -11.17
N ALA A 188 -25.63 0.16 -9.87
CA ALA A 188 -26.48 1.12 -9.20
C ALA A 188 -26.38 2.52 -9.84
N GLY A 189 -25.17 2.99 -10.12
CA GLY A 189 -24.94 4.29 -10.76
C GLY A 189 -25.43 4.39 -12.21
N VAL A 190 -25.56 3.26 -12.91
CA VAL A 190 -26.17 3.22 -14.26
C VAL A 190 -27.69 3.35 -14.18
N ILE A 191 -28.30 2.71 -13.18
CA ILE A 191 -29.75 2.61 -13.02
C ILE A 191 -30.34 3.90 -12.45
N ILE A 192 -29.64 4.58 -11.55
CA ILE A 192 -30.16 5.76 -10.85
C ILE A 192 -30.35 6.94 -11.80
N PRO A 193 -31.50 7.63 -11.75
CA PRO A 193 -31.63 8.94 -12.41
C PRO A 193 -30.61 9.93 -11.86
N PRO A 194 -30.05 10.82 -12.69
CA PRO A 194 -29.13 11.84 -12.20
C PRO A 194 -29.74 12.64 -11.03
N SER A 195 -28.93 12.96 -10.05
CA SER A 195 -29.33 13.88 -8.97
C SER A 195 -29.83 15.19 -9.57
N SER A 196 -31.00 15.63 -9.15
CA SER A 196 -31.63 16.85 -9.65
C SER A 196 -30.99 18.13 -9.08
N SER A 197 -29.95 18.03 -8.28
CA SER A 197 -29.20 19.19 -7.79
C SER A 197 -28.28 19.69 -8.92
N PRO A 198 -28.57 20.84 -9.56
CA PRO A 198 -27.61 21.47 -10.47
C PRO A 198 -26.36 21.78 -9.67
N GLY A 199 -25.20 21.50 -10.26
CA GLY A 199 -23.89 21.69 -9.64
C GLY A 199 -23.60 23.12 -9.21
N ALA A 200 -24.27 23.61 -8.18
CA ALA A 200 -23.83 24.79 -7.49
C ALA A 200 -22.45 24.51 -6.88
N PRO A 201 -21.47 25.41 -7.04
CA PRO A 201 -20.17 25.26 -6.40
C PRO A 201 -20.39 25.12 -4.90
N VAL A 202 -20.02 23.96 -4.35
CA VAL A 202 -20.05 23.78 -2.89
C VAL A 202 -18.89 24.59 -2.32
N PRO A 203 -19.13 25.49 -1.36
CA PRO A 203 -18.03 26.22 -0.73
C PRO A 203 -17.06 25.20 -0.15
N PRO A 204 -15.77 25.23 -0.53
CA PRO A 204 -14.80 24.30 0.03
C PRO A 204 -14.71 24.50 1.55
N HIS A 205 -14.61 23.41 2.30
CA HIS A 205 -14.42 23.49 3.74
C HIS A 205 -13.18 24.32 4.09
N PRO A 206 -13.15 25.03 5.21
CA PRO A 206 -11.95 25.72 5.67
C PRO A 206 -10.77 24.73 5.72
N GLY A 207 -9.67 25.04 5.00
CA GLY A 207 -8.53 24.14 4.88
C GLY A 207 -8.59 23.13 3.73
N ALA A 208 -9.66 23.10 2.93
CA ALA A 208 -9.74 22.29 1.72
C ALA A 208 -8.64 22.66 0.72
N SER A 209 -7.99 21.68 0.14
CA SER A 209 -6.97 21.91 -0.89
C SER A 209 -6.93 20.75 -1.89
N PHE A 210 -6.65 21.10 -3.16
CA PHE A 210 -6.43 20.09 -4.20
C PHE A 210 -5.29 19.13 -3.87
N GLY A 211 -4.24 19.62 -3.17
CA GLY A 211 -3.14 18.79 -2.69
C GLY A 211 -3.60 17.70 -1.74
N LEU A 212 -4.52 18.02 -0.83
CA LEU A 212 -5.10 17.05 0.08
C LEU A 212 -6.01 16.06 -0.65
N ALA A 213 -6.85 16.53 -1.57
CA ALA A 213 -7.62 15.63 -2.43
C ALA A 213 -6.71 14.64 -3.13
N MET A 214 -5.56 15.08 -3.69
CA MET A 214 -4.57 14.22 -4.33
C MET A 214 -3.91 13.23 -3.37
N VAL A 215 -3.71 13.58 -2.08
CA VAL A 215 -3.21 12.61 -1.08
C VAL A 215 -4.19 11.45 -0.95
N PHE A 216 -5.50 11.71 -0.85
CA PHE A 216 -6.51 10.65 -0.77
C PHE A 216 -6.67 9.88 -2.08
N VAL A 217 -6.59 10.54 -3.23
CA VAL A 217 -6.62 9.89 -4.55
C VAL A 217 -5.46 8.91 -4.67
N LEU A 218 -4.23 9.36 -4.50
CA LEU A 218 -3.04 8.54 -4.69
C LEU A 218 -2.89 7.46 -3.60
N LEU A 219 -3.41 7.70 -2.39
CA LEU A 219 -3.59 6.66 -1.38
C LEU A 219 -4.51 5.54 -1.90
N THR A 220 -5.62 5.91 -2.53
CA THR A 220 -6.60 4.94 -3.08
C THR A 220 -6.05 4.16 -4.26
N PHE A 221 -5.21 4.78 -5.07
CA PHE A 221 -4.42 4.11 -6.11
C PHE A 221 -3.24 3.31 -5.57
N GLY A 222 -2.86 3.47 -4.29
CA GLY A 222 -1.69 2.80 -3.70
C GLY A 222 -1.79 1.28 -3.75
N GLY A 223 -0.62 0.61 -3.83
CA GLY A 223 -0.52 -0.86 -3.82
C GLY A 223 -0.07 -1.48 -5.15
N TRP A 224 -0.09 -0.77 -6.28
CA TRP A 224 0.41 -1.31 -7.55
C TRP A 224 1.92 -1.62 -7.51
N ASN A 225 2.68 -0.92 -6.69
CA ASN A 225 4.10 -1.16 -6.45
C ASN A 225 4.39 -2.53 -5.78
N GLU A 226 3.40 -3.14 -5.11
CA GLU A 226 3.54 -4.49 -4.55
C GLU A 226 3.84 -5.55 -5.64
N ALA A 227 3.51 -5.28 -6.91
CA ALA A 227 3.89 -6.12 -8.03
C ALA A 227 5.41 -6.29 -8.15
N ALA A 228 6.21 -5.30 -7.74
CA ALA A 228 7.67 -5.37 -7.78
C ALA A 228 8.24 -6.49 -6.89
N TYR A 229 7.56 -6.80 -5.78
CA TYR A 229 7.94 -7.90 -4.88
C TYR A 229 7.74 -9.30 -5.48
N LEU A 230 6.92 -9.40 -6.54
CA LEU A 230 6.68 -10.63 -7.27
C LEU A 230 7.63 -10.83 -8.46
N SER A 231 8.49 -9.85 -8.72
CA SER A 231 9.37 -9.85 -9.91
C SER A 231 10.26 -11.09 -10.01
N ALA A 232 10.71 -11.64 -8.87
CA ALA A 232 11.54 -12.84 -8.83
C ALA A 232 10.78 -14.14 -9.18
N GLU A 233 9.45 -14.16 -9.02
CA GLU A 233 8.60 -15.33 -9.19
C GLU A 233 7.82 -15.32 -10.52
N MET A 234 7.92 -14.23 -11.28
CA MET A 234 7.15 -14.02 -12.50
C MET A 234 7.79 -14.68 -13.72
N TYR A 235 6.97 -15.39 -14.52
CA TYR A 235 7.39 -15.83 -15.85
C TYR A 235 7.66 -14.65 -16.76
N GLU A 236 8.76 -14.71 -17.54
CA GLU A 236 9.14 -13.65 -18.50
C GLU A 236 9.04 -12.24 -17.90
N VAL A 237 9.60 -12.04 -16.71
CA VAL A 237 9.49 -10.79 -15.94
C VAL A 237 9.79 -9.54 -16.80
N ARG A 238 10.75 -9.67 -17.73
CA ARG A 238 11.19 -8.60 -18.63
C ARG A 238 10.06 -8.00 -19.48
N ARG A 239 9.10 -8.80 -19.88
CA ARG A 239 7.97 -8.41 -20.74
C ARG A 239 6.67 -8.28 -19.96
N ASN A 240 6.44 -9.21 -19.05
CA ASN A 240 5.16 -9.35 -18.37
C ASN A 240 4.99 -8.35 -17.24
N MET A 241 6.06 -7.90 -16.57
CA MET A 241 5.98 -6.90 -15.51
C MET A 241 5.44 -5.56 -16.03
N VAL A 242 5.98 -5.07 -17.15
CA VAL A 242 5.51 -3.83 -17.78
C VAL A 242 4.04 -3.92 -18.14
N ARG A 243 3.63 -5.02 -18.78
CA ARG A 243 2.24 -5.26 -19.18
C ARG A 243 1.31 -5.37 -17.98
N ALA A 244 1.74 -6.08 -16.93
CA ALA A 244 0.95 -6.23 -15.72
C ALA A 244 0.68 -4.89 -15.03
N LEU A 245 1.71 -4.04 -14.91
CA LEU A 245 1.58 -2.72 -14.31
C LEU A 245 0.69 -1.80 -15.15
N LEU A 246 0.90 -1.75 -16.48
CA LEU A 246 0.09 -0.88 -17.36
C LEU A 246 -1.37 -1.32 -17.41
N TRP A 247 -1.65 -2.60 -17.61
CA TRP A 247 -3.02 -3.11 -17.62
C TRP A 247 -3.68 -3.03 -16.25
N GLY A 248 -2.93 -3.37 -15.18
CA GLY A 248 -3.44 -3.28 -13.81
C GLY A 248 -3.88 -1.87 -13.45
N VAL A 249 -3.00 -0.87 -13.61
CA VAL A 249 -3.31 0.53 -13.29
C VAL A 249 -4.37 1.09 -14.24
N GLY A 250 -4.35 0.71 -15.55
CA GLY A 250 -5.37 1.12 -16.52
C GLY A 250 -6.77 0.63 -16.14
N ILE A 251 -6.92 -0.64 -15.77
CA ILE A 251 -8.19 -1.23 -15.31
C ILE A 251 -8.65 -0.52 -14.03
N ILE A 252 -7.76 -0.30 -13.07
CA ILE A 252 -8.09 0.38 -11.82
C ILE A 252 -8.58 1.79 -12.09
N THR A 253 -7.90 2.54 -12.98
CA THR A 253 -8.30 3.90 -13.34
C THR A 253 -9.70 3.92 -13.94
N ALA A 254 -9.99 3.01 -14.89
CA ALA A 254 -11.32 2.90 -15.49
C ALA A 254 -12.39 2.57 -14.44
N VAL A 255 -12.13 1.59 -13.58
CA VAL A 255 -13.06 1.20 -12.51
C VAL A 255 -13.30 2.37 -11.54
N TYR A 256 -12.26 3.09 -11.13
CA TYR A 256 -12.39 4.21 -10.20
C TYR A 256 -13.15 5.37 -10.81
N LEU A 257 -12.94 5.68 -12.09
CA LEU A 257 -13.75 6.69 -12.80
C LEU A 257 -15.21 6.29 -12.88
N LEU A 258 -15.52 5.02 -13.20
CA LEU A 258 -16.90 4.51 -13.24
C LEU A 258 -17.57 4.55 -11.86
N MET A 259 -16.86 4.16 -10.80
CA MET A 259 -17.35 4.22 -9.43
C MET A 259 -17.68 5.66 -9.02
N ASN A 260 -16.78 6.59 -9.29
CA ASN A 260 -16.96 8.00 -8.95
C ASN A 260 -18.05 8.66 -9.77
N LEU A 261 -18.20 8.25 -11.04
CA LEU A 261 -19.34 8.67 -11.87
C LEU A 261 -20.67 8.16 -11.27
N ALA A 262 -20.70 6.92 -10.76
CA ALA A 262 -21.88 6.37 -10.11
C ALA A 262 -22.25 7.15 -8.84
N TYR A 263 -21.28 7.45 -8.00
CA TYR A 263 -21.48 8.25 -6.79
C TYR A 263 -21.97 9.66 -7.11
N TRP A 264 -21.30 10.34 -8.05
CA TRP A 264 -21.67 11.69 -8.46
C TRP A 264 -23.07 11.77 -9.07
N ARG A 265 -23.42 10.84 -9.96
CA ARG A 265 -24.77 10.78 -10.54
C ARG A 265 -25.85 10.55 -9.50
N GLY A 266 -25.56 9.68 -8.52
CA GLY A 266 -26.53 9.29 -7.53
C GLY A 266 -26.70 10.28 -6.38
N LEU A 267 -25.64 10.92 -5.93
CA LEU A 267 -25.64 11.76 -4.73
C LEU A 267 -25.39 13.24 -5.03
N GLY A 268 -24.65 13.54 -6.12
CA GLY A 268 -24.09 14.87 -6.33
C GLY A 268 -22.87 15.13 -5.43
N LEU A 269 -22.11 16.17 -5.76
CA LEU A 269 -20.83 16.44 -5.10
C LEU A 269 -20.99 16.86 -3.63
N GLU A 270 -22.04 17.62 -3.32
CA GLU A 270 -22.31 18.13 -1.98
C GLU A 270 -22.62 17.01 -0.99
N GLU A 271 -23.58 16.16 -1.31
CA GLU A 271 -23.97 15.03 -0.47
C GLU A 271 -22.81 14.03 -0.32
N MET A 272 -22.07 13.78 -1.41
CA MET A 272 -20.84 13.00 -1.35
C MET A 272 -19.85 13.56 -0.33
N GLY A 273 -19.61 14.86 -0.34
CA GLY A 273 -18.63 15.51 0.54
C GLY A 273 -18.98 15.43 2.03
N GLN A 274 -20.26 15.28 2.35
CA GLN A 274 -20.78 15.14 3.71
C GLN A 274 -20.91 13.68 4.16
N SER A 275 -20.84 12.74 3.24
CA SER A 275 -21.05 11.31 3.52
C SER A 275 -19.88 10.68 4.29
N GLU A 276 -20.18 9.87 5.28
CA GLU A 276 -19.20 9.02 5.98
C GLU A 276 -19.11 7.61 5.36
N ALA A 277 -20.12 7.19 4.59
CA ALA A 277 -20.22 5.88 3.96
C ALA A 277 -20.89 6.00 2.56
N VAL A 278 -20.20 6.64 1.61
CA VAL A 278 -20.73 7.05 0.31
C VAL A 278 -21.42 5.93 -0.48
N ALA A 279 -20.90 4.71 -0.41
CA ALA A 279 -21.51 3.56 -1.08
C ALA A 279 -22.85 3.15 -0.41
N ALA A 280 -22.93 3.23 0.92
CA ALA A 280 -24.16 2.95 1.63
C ALA A 280 -25.24 4.00 1.33
N ASP A 281 -24.87 5.28 1.28
CA ASP A 281 -25.79 6.37 0.98
C ASP A 281 -26.34 6.26 -0.45
N LEU A 282 -25.47 5.95 -1.45
CA LEU A 282 -25.93 5.66 -2.80
C LEU A 282 -26.92 4.51 -2.85
N MET A 283 -26.60 3.39 -2.18
CA MET A 283 -27.47 2.21 -2.18
C MET A 283 -28.77 2.43 -1.39
N ARG A 284 -28.74 3.28 -0.35
CA ARG A 284 -29.95 3.70 0.38
C ARG A 284 -30.90 4.46 -0.52
N ARG A 285 -30.36 5.32 -1.41
CA ARG A 285 -31.19 6.08 -2.34
C ARG A 285 -31.89 5.21 -3.39
N ILE A 286 -31.30 4.07 -3.77
CA ILE A 286 -31.84 3.17 -4.81
C ILE A 286 -32.71 2.07 -4.25
N LEU A 287 -32.25 1.41 -3.17
CA LEU A 287 -32.85 0.19 -2.61
C LEU A 287 -33.29 0.38 -1.14
N GLY A 288 -33.31 1.62 -0.65
CA GLY A 288 -33.63 1.92 0.74
C GLY A 288 -32.61 1.38 1.75
N GLU A 289 -33.00 1.24 3.00
CA GLU A 289 -32.14 0.78 4.09
C GLU A 289 -31.63 -0.66 3.88
N GLY A 290 -32.38 -1.51 3.18
CA GLY A 290 -31.92 -2.86 2.81
C GLY A 290 -30.68 -2.84 1.91
N GLY A 291 -30.68 -1.95 0.92
CA GLY A 291 -29.53 -1.74 0.02
C GLY A 291 -28.30 -1.21 0.75
N ALA A 292 -28.49 -0.23 1.64
CA ALA A 292 -27.41 0.32 2.46
C ALA A 292 -26.78 -0.75 3.38
N ARG A 293 -27.58 -1.56 4.05
CA ARG A 293 -27.10 -2.66 4.88
C ARG A 293 -26.36 -3.73 4.06
N PHE A 294 -26.91 -4.09 2.92
CA PHE A 294 -26.29 -5.09 2.03
C PHE A 294 -24.88 -4.66 1.59
N ILE A 295 -24.74 -3.45 1.03
CA ILE A 295 -23.43 -2.97 0.58
C ILE A 295 -22.46 -2.76 1.74
N SER A 296 -22.95 -2.31 2.90
CA SER A 296 -22.11 -2.15 4.10
C SER A 296 -21.55 -3.49 4.56
N LEU A 297 -22.34 -4.56 4.58
CA LEU A 297 -21.85 -5.91 4.88
C LEU A 297 -20.79 -6.38 3.88
N LEU A 298 -20.99 -6.15 2.58
CA LEU A 298 -19.99 -6.48 1.55
C LEU A 298 -18.67 -5.74 1.79
N ILE A 299 -18.72 -4.46 2.14
CA ILE A 299 -17.54 -3.65 2.41
C ILE A 299 -16.84 -4.07 3.71
N ILE A 300 -17.59 -4.39 4.76
CA ILE A 300 -17.07 -4.95 6.01
C ILE A 300 -16.28 -6.25 5.72
N VAL A 301 -16.88 -7.16 4.96
CA VAL A 301 -16.24 -8.43 4.58
C VAL A 301 -14.99 -8.16 3.72
N SER A 302 -15.05 -7.20 2.80
CA SER A 302 -13.89 -6.76 2.00
C SER A 302 -12.77 -6.20 2.88
N ALA A 303 -13.11 -5.37 3.88
CA ALA A 303 -12.15 -4.81 4.82
C ALA A 303 -11.47 -5.90 5.66
N LEU A 304 -12.23 -6.89 6.15
CA LEU A 304 -11.67 -8.05 6.85
C LEU A 304 -10.63 -8.78 6.01
N GLY A 305 -10.92 -8.99 4.70
CA GLY A 305 -9.98 -9.60 3.78
C GLY A 305 -8.70 -8.79 3.59
N ALA A 306 -8.84 -7.48 3.45
CA ALA A 306 -7.69 -6.58 3.30
C ALA A 306 -6.84 -6.51 4.58
N ILE A 307 -7.45 -6.43 5.76
CA ILE A 307 -6.76 -6.49 7.06
C ILE A 307 -6.00 -7.82 7.19
N ASN A 308 -6.65 -8.95 6.88
CA ASN A 308 -6.03 -10.27 6.94
C ASN A 308 -4.80 -10.37 6.02
N ALA A 309 -4.92 -9.94 4.77
CA ALA A 309 -3.81 -9.92 3.82
C ALA A 309 -2.65 -9.05 4.30
N SER A 310 -2.95 -7.87 4.84
CA SER A 310 -1.95 -6.92 5.34
C SER A 310 -1.21 -7.45 6.58
N ILE A 311 -1.90 -8.10 7.52
CA ILE A 311 -1.28 -8.77 8.68
C ILE A 311 -0.35 -9.89 8.20
N PHE A 312 -0.84 -10.71 7.27
CA PHE A 312 -0.12 -11.87 6.76
C PHE A 312 1.17 -11.47 6.00
N THR A 313 1.08 -10.49 5.09
CA THR A 313 2.23 -10.02 4.30
C THR A 313 3.19 -9.21 5.16
N GLY A 314 2.68 -8.34 6.03
CA GLY A 314 3.48 -7.53 6.93
C GLY A 314 4.31 -8.38 7.91
N ALA A 315 3.74 -9.46 8.45
CA ALA A 315 4.46 -10.37 9.32
C ALA A 315 5.64 -11.06 8.60
N ARG A 316 5.51 -11.39 7.31
CA ARG A 316 6.61 -11.93 6.51
C ARG A 316 7.73 -10.93 6.27
N THR A 317 7.39 -9.69 6.01
CA THR A 317 8.37 -8.60 5.90
C THR A 317 9.11 -8.41 7.23
N ASN A 318 8.41 -8.43 8.36
CA ASN A 318 9.00 -8.36 9.69
C ASN A 318 9.92 -9.56 9.99
N TYR A 319 9.52 -10.76 9.58
CA TYR A 319 10.33 -11.97 9.68
C TYR A 319 11.64 -11.84 8.87
N ALA A 320 11.56 -11.39 7.63
CA ALA A 320 12.73 -11.16 6.79
C ALA A 320 13.67 -10.13 7.41
N MET A 321 13.13 -9.01 7.93
CA MET A 321 13.91 -8.02 8.69
C MET A 321 14.61 -8.63 9.89
N GLY A 322 13.96 -9.53 10.62
CA GLY A 322 14.55 -10.23 11.77
C GLY A 322 15.71 -11.16 11.38
N ARG A 323 15.78 -11.59 10.14
CA ARG A 323 16.92 -12.35 9.60
C ARG A 323 18.07 -11.47 9.14
N ASP A 324 17.75 -10.32 8.55
CA ASP A 324 18.76 -9.40 7.98
C ASP A 324 19.42 -8.50 9.04
N PHE A 325 18.71 -8.22 10.13
CA PHE A 325 19.16 -7.31 11.17
C PHE A 325 19.11 -7.97 12.56
N SER A 326 20.28 -8.19 13.17
CA SER A 326 20.42 -8.87 14.46
C SER A 326 19.65 -8.22 15.62
N ILE A 327 19.40 -6.90 15.56
CA ILE A 327 18.59 -6.18 16.56
C ILE A 327 17.13 -6.67 16.61
N PHE A 328 16.64 -7.23 15.51
CA PHE A 328 15.28 -7.78 15.35
C PHE A 328 15.29 -9.30 15.22
N SER A 329 16.38 -9.99 15.62
CA SER A 329 16.51 -11.44 15.48
C SER A 329 15.36 -12.23 16.13
N PHE A 330 14.69 -11.65 17.14
CA PHE A 330 13.51 -12.25 17.76
C PHE A 330 12.32 -12.38 16.79
N LEU A 331 12.21 -11.50 15.77
CA LEU A 331 11.20 -11.57 14.71
C LEU A 331 11.55 -12.64 13.66
N GLY A 332 12.83 -12.95 13.51
CA GLY A 332 13.35 -13.93 12.55
C GLY A 332 13.18 -15.40 12.97
N LYS A 333 12.34 -15.68 13.96
CA LYS A 333 12.05 -17.05 14.42
C LYS A 333 10.82 -17.61 13.70
N TRP A 334 10.96 -18.79 13.10
CA TRP A 334 9.88 -19.53 12.44
C TRP A 334 9.39 -20.65 13.35
N GLN A 335 8.09 -20.75 13.55
CA GLN A 335 7.50 -21.82 14.32
C GLN A 335 7.03 -22.92 13.38
N GLU A 336 7.68 -24.10 13.43
CA GLU A 336 7.40 -25.23 12.54
C GLU A 336 6.00 -25.79 12.73
N ARG A 337 5.49 -25.87 13.98
CA ARG A 337 4.18 -26.47 14.30
C ARG A 337 3.01 -25.74 13.61
N SER A 338 3.02 -24.43 13.57
CA SER A 338 1.98 -23.60 12.92
C SER A 338 2.38 -23.18 11.50
N ASN A 339 3.64 -23.43 11.11
CA ASN A 339 4.24 -22.97 9.87
C ASN A 339 4.11 -21.44 9.67
N THR A 340 4.35 -20.67 10.76
CA THR A 340 4.19 -19.22 10.78
C THR A 340 5.33 -18.52 11.53
N PRO A 341 5.66 -17.26 11.18
CA PRO A 341 6.56 -16.40 11.96
C PRO A 341 5.79 -15.78 13.15
N MET A 342 5.58 -16.55 14.22
CA MET A 342 4.72 -16.20 15.34
C MET A 342 5.06 -14.84 15.96
N ASN A 343 6.34 -14.58 16.26
CA ASN A 343 6.75 -13.31 16.86
C ASN A 343 6.50 -12.12 15.95
N ALA A 344 6.72 -12.28 14.64
CA ALA A 344 6.47 -11.24 13.65
C ALA A 344 4.97 -10.95 13.48
N LEU A 345 4.11 -11.98 13.57
CA LEU A 345 2.64 -11.83 13.58
C LEU A 345 2.15 -11.09 14.82
N LEU A 346 2.62 -11.49 16.01
CA LEU A 346 2.26 -10.82 17.26
C LEU A 346 2.72 -9.35 17.28
N PHE A 347 3.93 -9.10 16.81
CA PHE A 347 4.46 -7.74 16.69
C PHE A 347 3.61 -6.90 15.75
N MET A 348 3.27 -7.41 14.54
CA MET A 348 2.43 -6.71 13.58
C MET A 348 1.05 -6.40 14.17
N GLY A 349 0.40 -7.38 14.81
CA GLY A 349 -0.90 -7.21 15.45
C GLY A 349 -0.86 -6.16 16.58
N ALA A 350 0.15 -6.23 17.45
CA ALA A 350 0.32 -5.30 18.57
C ALA A 350 0.53 -3.86 18.11
N ILE A 351 1.41 -3.62 17.13
CA ILE A 351 1.63 -2.28 16.57
C ILE A 351 0.37 -1.77 15.85
N SER A 352 -0.35 -2.65 15.12
CA SER A 352 -1.60 -2.26 14.46
C SER A 352 -2.69 -1.87 15.48
N LEU A 353 -2.83 -2.60 16.58
CA LEU A 353 -3.77 -2.25 17.66
C LEU A 353 -3.36 -0.94 18.34
N MET A 354 -2.08 -0.67 18.52
CA MET A 354 -1.59 0.61 19.02
C MET A 354 -2.01 1.76 18.08
N TRP A 355 -1.90 1.58 16.75
CA TRP A 355 -2.36 2.58 15.78
C TRP A 355 -3.86 2.77 15.81
N VAL A 356 -4.66 1.70 15.98
CA VAL A 356 -6.11 1.80 16.17
C VAL A 356 -6.44 2.58 17.45
N LEU A 357 -5.72 2.32 18.55
CA LEU A 357 -5.87 3.07 19.79
C LEU A 357 -5.55 4.57 19.59
N LEU A 358 -4.41 4.89 18.97
CA LEU A 358 -4.04 6.29 18.68
C LEU A 358 -5.08 6.99 17.80
N GLY A 359 -5.57 6.32 16.75
CA GLY A 359 -6.62 6.87 15.88
C GLY A 359 -7.95 7.09 16.56
N SER A 360 -8.28 6.33 17.63
CA SER A 360 -9.53 6.48 18.37
C SER A 360 -9.61 7.78 19.19
N PHE A 361 -8.48 8.41 19.49
CA PHE A 361 -8.43 9.74 20.11
C PHE A 361 -8.74 10.87 19.14
N ALA A 362 -8.58 10.64 17.84
CA ALA A 362 -8.92 11.61 16.80
C ALA A 362 -10.45 11.65 16.55
N ARG A 363 -10.93 12.76 15.95
CA ARG A 363 -12.33 12.89 15.57
C ARG A 363 -12.73 11.92 14.44
N LYS A 364 -11.80 11.66 13.51
CA LYS A 364 -11.98 10.74 12.37
C LYS A 364 -10.74 9.84 12.29
N GLY A 365 -10.84 8.61 12.78
CA GLY A 365 -9.72 7.68 12.89
C GLY A 365 -9.05 7.36 11.56
N PHE A 366 -9.82 7.16 10.48
CA PHE A 366 -9.28 6.93 9.14
C PHE A 366 -8.39 8.11 8.69
N VAL A 367 -8.88 9.35 8.82
CA VAL A 367 -8.14 10.55 8.40
C VAL A 367 -6.84 10.67 9.19
N ALA A 368 -6.90 10.47 10.51
CA ALA A 368 -5.72 10.52 11.38
C ALA A 368 -4.66 9.48 10.95
N MET A 369 -5.06 8.27 10.56
CA MET A 369 -4.13 7.27 10.07
C MET A 369 -3.45 7.68 8.76
N VAL A 370 -4.21 8.28 7.83
CA VAL A 370 -3.62 8.85 6.60
C VAL A 370 -2.62 9.95 6.95
N GLU A 371 -3.00 10.86 7.84
CA GLU A 371 -2.16 11.95 8.30
C GLU A 371 -0.83 11.46 8.87
N TYR A 372 -0.84 10.46 9.73
CA TYR A 372 0.36 9.96 10.40
C TYR A 372 1.28 9.14 9.47
N THR A 373 0.72 8.49 8.45
CA THR A 373 1.47 7.56 7.57
C THR A 373 1.89 8.18 6.24
N ALA A 374 1.11 9.12 5.68
CA ALA A 374 1.36 9.67 4.34
C ALA A 374 2.73 10.36 4.20
N PRO A 375 3.23 11.18 5.14
CA PRO A 375 4.55 11.78 5.00
C PRO A 375 5.68 10.75 4.89
N VAL A 376 5.61 9.67 5.67
CA VAL A 376 6.60 8.59 5.65
C VAL A 376 6.51 7.81 4.33
N PHE A 377 5.30 7.52 3.88
CA PHE A 377 5.07 6.83 2.62
C PHE A 377 5.64 7.62 1.43
N TRP A 378 5.31 8.91 1.32
CA TRP A 378 5.78 9.75 0.21
C TRP A 378 7.29 9.98 0.24
N CYS A 379 7.90 10.04 1.42
CA CYS A 379 9.35 10.12 1.56
C CYS A 379 10.03 8.90 0.92
N PHE A 380 9.58 7.69 1.22
CA PHE A 380 10.18 6.48 0.66
C PHE A 380 9.81 6.25 -0.82
N PHE A 381 8.62 6.70 -1.24
CA PHE A 381 8.25 6.68 -2.66
C PHE A 381 9.13 7.62 -3.49
N LEU A 382 9.47 8.79 -2.95
CA LEU A 382 10.45 9.69 -3.55
C LEU A 382 11.82 9.02 -3.65
N LEU A 383 12.30 8.40 -2.58
CA LEU A 383 13.57 7.70 -2.59
C LEU A 383 13.58 6.53 -3.59
N ALA A 384 12.48 5.80 -3.72
CA ALA A 384 12.34 4.76 -4.73
C ALA A 384 12.42 5.34 -6.17
N GLY A 385 11.77 6.47 -6.43
CA GLY A 385 11.92 7.19 -7.71
C GLY A 385 13.36 7.65 -7.97
N LEU A 386 14.01 8.23 -6.97
CA LEU A 386 15.41 8.66 -7.04
C LEU A 386 16.38 7.49 -7.23
N SER A 387 16.06 6.31 -6.70
CA SER A 387 16.90 5.11 -6.85
C SER A 387 17.11 4.74 -8.32
N LEU A 388 16.15 5.01 -9.20
CA LEU A 388 16.26 4.76 -10.64
C LEU A 388 17.40 5.59 -11.25
N PHE A 389 17.50 6.90 -10.91
CA PHE A 389 18.59 7.76 -11.38
C PHE A 389 19.93 7.29 -10.83
N VAL A 390 19.99 7.03 -9.53
CA VAL A 390 21.21 6.61 -8.85
C VAL A 390 21.72 5.28 -9.41
N LEU A 391 20.86 4.30 -9.63
CA LEU A 391 21.24 2.99 -10.16
C LEU A 391 21.64 3.06 -11.65
N ARG A 392 21.07 3.97 -12.43
CA ARG A 392 21.53 4.20 -13.82
C ARG A 392 22.96 4.75 -13.86
N ILE A 393 23.33 5.61 -12.90
CA ILE A 393 24.67 6.21 -12.81
C ILE A 393 25.68 5.23 -12.19
N LYS A 394 25.29 4.55 -11.10
CA LYS A 394 26.20 3.65 -10.37
C LYS A 394 26.47 2.33 -11.11
N GLU A 395 25.49 1.85 -11.85
CA GLU A 395 25.53 0.53 -12.47
C GLU A 395 25.12 0.61 -13.95
N PRO A 396 25.90 1.31 -14.80
CA PRO A 396 25.58 1.50 -16.22
C PRO A 396 25.57 0.18 -17.00
N GLU A 397 26.36 -0.80 -16.60
CA GLU A 397 26.52 -2.10 -17.27
C GLU A 397 25.36 -3.08 -17.00
N VAL A 398 24.47 -2.79 -16.04
CA VAL A 398 23.34 -3.67 -15.76
C VAL A 398 22.35 -3.64 -16.91
N SER A 399 22.03 -4.83 -17.43
CA SER A 399 21.02 -4.99 -18.48
C SER A 399 19.65 -4.52 -18.01
N ARG A 400 19.06 -3.55 -18.72
CA ARG A 400 17.74 -3.00 -18.48
C ARG A 400 16.79 -3.42 -19.60
N PRO A 401 16.05 -4.51 -19.43
CA PRO A 401 15.16 -5.04 -20.48
C PRO A 401 14.03 -4.08 -20.86
N PHE A 402 13.64 -3.23 -19.93
CA PHE A 402 12.71 -2.14 -20.15
C PHE A 402 13.35 -0.84 -19.68
N LEU A 403 13.28 0.17 -20.53
CA LEU A 403 13.74 1.53 -20.24
C LEU A 403 12.52 2.44 -20.15
N VAL A 404 12.42 3.23 -19.09
CA VAL A 404 11.38 4.26 -18.98
C VAL A 404 11.44 5.19 -20.17
N PRO A 405 10.34 5.34 -20.94
CA PRO A 405 10.30 6.26 -22.07
C PRO A 405 10.51 7.71 -21.60
N LEU A 406 10.95 8.57 -22.52
CA LEU A 406 11.20 9.99 -22.24
C LEU A 406 12.06 10.25 -20.99
N TYR A 407 13.02 9.38 -20.72
CA TYR A 407 14.01 9.63 -19.66
C TYR A 407 14.82 10.90 -19.99
N PRO A 408 15.10 11.82 -19.05
CA PRO A 408 14.83 11.75 -17.61
C PRO A 408 13.46 12.30 -17.17
N PHE A 409 12.62 12.80 -18.09
CA PHE A 409 11.41 13.59 -17.78
C PHE A 409 10.37 12.81 -16.97
N ILE A 410 10.04 11.58 -17.37
CA ILE A 410 9.02 10.76 -16.67
C ILE A 410 9.44 10.46 -15.23
N PRO A 411 10.65 9.93 -14.93
CA PRO A 411 11.07 9.73 -13.54
C PRO A 411 11.21 11.04 -12.77
N PHE A 412 11.63 12.14 -13.42
CA PHE A 412 11.69 13.46 -12.78
C PHE A 412 10.31 13.94 -12.37
N PHE A 413 9.30 13.84 -13.25
CA PHE A 413 7.92 14.20 -12.94
C PHE A 413 7.37 13.36 -11.79
N PHE A 414 7.65 12.06 -11.75
CA PHE A 414 7.29 11.19 -10.63
C PHE A 414 7.90 11.67 -9.31
N CYS A 415 9.19 11.97 -9.29
CA CYS A 415 9.86 12.52 -8.10
C CYS A 415 9.27 13.86 -7.68
N MET A 416 8.99 14.78 -8.62
CA MET A 416 8.36 16.07 -8.33
C MET A 416 6.95 15.89 -7.73
N THR A 417 6.19 14.92 -8.24
CA THR A 417 4.89 14.57 -7.66
C THR A 417 5.06 14.05 -6.23
N CYS A 418 6.04 13.19 -5.96
CA CYS A 418 6.32 12.69 -4.61
C CYS A 418 6.71 13.84 -3.66
N VAL A 419 7.51 14.81 -4.11
CA VAL A 419 7.86 16.02 -3.34
C VAL A 419 6.62 16.85 -3.04
N TYR A 420 5.76 17.08 -4.05
CA TYR A 420 4.50 17.83 -3.86
C TYR A 420 3.57 17.11 -2.87
N MET A 421 3.45 15.79 -2.96
CA MET A 421 2.63 14.98 -2.03
C MET A 421 3.20 14.98 -0.62
N LEU A 422 4.53 14.87 -0.48
CA LEU A 422 5.21 14.97 0.81
C LEU A 422 4.94 16.33 1.45
N ARG A 423 5.12 17.42 0.70
CA ARG A 423 4.81 18.78 1.17
C ARG A 423 3.34 18.93 1.54
N SER A 424 2.42 18.47 0.69
CA SER A 424 0.97 18.54 0.93
C SER A 424 0.59 17.74 2.18
N SER A 425 1.15 16.55 2.37
CA SER A 425 0.92 15.74 3.56
C SER A 425 1.41 16.47 4.82
N VAL A 426 2.63 17.01 4.82
CA VAL A 426 3.20 17.70 5.99
C VAL A 426 2.44 19.01 6.29
N ALA A 427 2.09 19.79 5.27
CA ALA A 427 1.38 21.06 5.44
C ALA A 427 -0.03 20.86 6.00
N TYR A 428 -0.71 19.78 5.61
CA TYR A 428 -2.05 19.47 6.06
C TYR A 428 -2.10 18.88 7.47
N VAL A 429 -1.15 18.00 7.78
CA VAL A 429 -1.17 17.18 9.00
C VAL A 429 -0.82 17.99 10.26
N GLY A 430 -0.13 19.14 10.12
CA GLY A 430 0.28 19.92 11.28
C GLY A 430 1.02 19.07 12.31
N GLY A 431 0.48 18.98 13.54
CA GLY A 431 1.08 18.21 14.63
C GLY A 431 1.14 16.68 14.40
N GLY A 432 0.23 16.11 13.62
CA GLY A 432 0.18 14.67 13.36
C GLY A 432 1.37 14.13 12.54
N ALA A 433 1.98 14.96 11.66
CA ALA A 433 3.17 14.58 10.89
C ALA A 433 4.35 14.23 11.81
N PHE A 434 4.42 14.82 12.98
CA PHE A 434 5.49 14.54 13.94
C PHE A 434 5.46 13.08 14.46
N VAL A 435 4.30 12.43 14.46
CA VAL A 435 4.20 11.03 14.91
C VAL A 435 4.98 10.10 13.96
N GLY A 436 4.72 10.18 12.66
CA GLY A 436 5.45 9.39 11.67
C GLY A 436 6.95 9.73 11.63
N LEU A 437 7.28 11.02 11.69
CA LEU A 437 8.67 11.49 11.73
C LEU A 437 9.41 11.08 13.00
N ALA A 438 8.74 11.10 14.17
CA ALA A 438 9.33 10.63 15.43
C ALA A 438 9.66 9.14 15.38
N VAL A 439 8.78 8.34 14.80
CA VAL A 439 9.05 6.90 14.62
C VAL A 439 10.21 6.67 13.64
N LEU A 440 10.33 7.47 12.58
CA LEU A 440 11.47 7.46 11.67
C LEU A 440 12.78 7.84 12.39
N ALA A 441 12.74 8.89 13.20
CA ALA A 441 13.88 9.35 14.00
C ALA A 441 14.30 8.28 15.01
N ALA A 442 13.36 7.59 15.65
CA ALA A 442 13.65 6.47 16.53
C ALA A 442 14.42 5.35 15.80
N GLY A 443 14.04 5.03 14.57
CA GLY A 443 14.78 4.09 13.72
C GLY A 443 16.20 4.57 13.40
N ALA A 444 16.38 5.86 13.13
CA ALA A 444 17.71 6.45 12.90
C ALA A 444 18.60 6.39 14.15
N VAL A 445 18.02 6.66 15.33
CA VAL A 445 18.73 6.52 16.62
C VAL A 445 19.16 5.09 16.87
N LEU A 446 18.28 4.09 16.61
CA LEU A 446 18.64 2.67 16.71
C LEU A 446 19.80 2.27 15.80
N LEU A 447 19.89 2.88 14.60
CA LEU A 447 21.04 2.67 13.72
C LEU A 447 22.35 3.27 14.28
N LEU A 448 22.26 4.43 14.94
CA LEU A 448 23.43 5.11 15.51
C LEU A 448 23.94 4.43 16.77
N LEU A 449 23.04 3.89 17.60
CA LEU A 449 23.39 3.16 18.83
C LEU A 449 24.10 1.84 18.54
N LYS A 450 23.85 1.23 17.38
CA LYS A 450 24.58 0.07 16.93
C LYS A 450 25.76 0.50 16.07
N ARG A 451 26.87 0.94 16.68
CA ARG A 451 28.17 0.96 16.03
C ARG A 451 28.39 -0.42 15.41
N SER A 452 28.57 -0.46 14.09
CA SER A 452 29.01 -1.65 13.37
C SER A 452 30.14 -2.30 14.15
N PRO A 453 30.15 -3.64 14.34
CA PRO A 453 31.39 -4.31 14.57
C PRO A 453 32.31 -3.85 13.43
N SER A 454 33.43 -3.24 13.76
CA SER A 454 34.54 -2.99 12.86
C SER A 454 34.70 -4.20 11.96
N GLN A 455 34.84 -3.95 10.66
CA GLN A 455 35.45 -4.91 9.76
C GLN A 455 36.79 -5.30 10.37
N GLU A 456 36.82 -6.35 11.17
CA GLU A 456 38.03 -7.10 11.39
C GLU A 456 38.30 -7.78 10.05
N GLY A 457 39.25 -7.17 9.32
CA GLY A 457 39.82 -7.77 8.12
C GLY A 457 40.38 -9.13 8.51
N PRO A 458 40.37 -10.11 7.60
CA PRO A 458 41.13 -11.32 7.79
C PRO A 458 42.60 -10.96 7.83
N GLY A 459 43.27 -11.22 9.01
CA GLY A 459 44.71 -11.30 9.15
C GLY A 459 45.27 -12.48 8.38
#